data_055ffc51f9e59dcf995a2a4bb07789f5
#
_entry.id   055ffc51f9e59dcf995a2a4bb07789f5
#
_cell.length_a   1.000
_cell.length_b   1.000
_cell.length_c   1.000
_cell.angle_alpha   90.00
_cell.angle_beta   90.00
_cell.angle_gamma   90.00
#
_symmetry.space_group_name_H-M   'P 1'
#
loop_
_entity.id
_entity.type
_entity.pdbx_description
1 polymer ?
#
loop_
_entity_poly.entity_id
_entity_poly.type
_entity_poly.pdbx_seq_one_letter_code
_entity_poly.pdbx_strand_id
1 'polypeptide(L)'
;MSEEYQNRHFIAVGYFLSRYGERVDERTGELRSLPPVELEVKNWDQAYDAFFLKLGNGRDLATFRNSLRNTRDEFDYFLPEVTKRVGHKKKSLPPLRESILQQFSTTIRDDLWAYVSGFTKEFEIQSIQFDLDAMEEANTDSEVTAAEGRERLFISRRRERDPRLRKKAIEIHGVNCKACGFNFGKSYGEWGEGFIEIHHAKPIATYSSEGDE
;
A
#
# COMPACT_ATOMS: atom_id res chain seq x y z
N MET A 1 5.62 17.52 3.95
CA MET A 1 4.32 17.35 3.29
C MET A 1 3.43 18.54 3.66
N SER A 2 2.68 19.12 2.71
CA SER A 2 1.78 20.22 3.05
C SER A 2 0.62 19.71 3.91
N GLU A 3 0.08 20.55 4.79
CA GLU A 3 -1.05 20.25 5.66
C GLU A 3 -2.27 19.74 4.87
N GLU A 4 -2.48 20.30 3.68
CA GLU A 4 -3.53 19.88 2.75
C GLU A 4 -3.35 18.45 2.24
N TYR A 5 -2.11 18.02 1.97
CA TYR A 5 -1.80 16.67 1.53
C TYR A 5 -2.07 15.64 2.65
N GLN A 6 -1.66 15.92 3.88
CA GLN A 6 -1.95 15.06 5.03
C GLN A 6 -3.45 14.96 5.32
N ASN A 7 -4.17 16.07 5.18
CA ASN A 7 -5.62 16.06 5.32
C ASN A 7 -6.30 15.20 4.27
N ARG A 8 -5.81 15.16 3.04
CA ARG A 8 -6.38 14.33 1.97
C ARG A 8 -6.26 12.84 2.26
N HIS A 9 -5.10 12.38 2.73
CA HIS A 9 -4.90 10.97 3.10
C HIS A 9 -5.77 10.55 4.29
N PHE A 10 -5.81 11.39 5.31
CA PHE A 10 -6.67 11.18 6.46
C PHE A 10 -8.15 11.04 6.06
N ILE A 11 -8.62 11.86 5.14
CA ILE A 11 -10.00 11.81 4.63
C ILE A 11 -10.22 10.53 3.79
N ALA A 12 -9.25 10.14 2.97
CA ALA A 12 -9.34 8.90 2.18
C ALA A 12 -9.41 7.64 3.06
N VAL A 13 -8.66 7.62 4.18
CA VAL A 13 -8.81 6.57 5.20
C VAL A 13 -10.21 6.58 5.80
N GLY A 14 -10.75 7.74 6.16
CA GLY A 14 -12.13 7.86 6.65
C GLY A 14 -13.16 7.32 5.66
N TYR A 15 -12.98 7.62 4.37
CA TYR A 15 -13.81 7.09 3.28
C TYR A 15 -13.73 5.55 3.17
N PHE A 16 -12.53 4.98 3.19
CA PHE A 16 -12.32 3.54 3.18
C PHE A 16 -13.01 2.86 4.38
N LEU A 17 -12.81 3.39 5.58
CA LEU A 17 -13.41 2.88 6.81
C LEU A 17 -14.94 2.98 6.81
N SER A 18 -15.51 4.01 6.15
CA SER A 18 -16.95 4.11 5.95
C SER A 18 -17.44 3.05 4.97
N ARG A 19 -16.88 3.01 3.79
CA ARG A 19 -17.36 2.18 2.68
C ARG A 19 -17.29 0.68 2.99
N TYR A 20 -16.26 0.23 3.69
CA TYR A 20 -16.02 -1.18 3.99
C TYR A 20 -16.16 -1.56 5.47
N GLY A 21 -16.67 -0.65 6.28
CA GLY A 21 -16.89 -0.83 7.72
C GLY A 21 -18.22 -1.45 8.10
N GLU A 22 -18.96 -2.03 7.14
CA GLU A 22 -20.10 -2.90 7.40
C GLU A 22 -19.86 -4.24 6.72
N ARG A 23 -20.01 -5.32 7.46
CA ARG A 23 -19.86 -6.68 6.93
C ARG A 23 -20.74 -7.67 7.69
N VAL A 24 -21.00 -8.79 7.06
CA VAL A 24 -21.70 -9.90 7.73
C VAL A 24 -20.77 -10.49 8.79
N ASP A 25 -21.24 -10.56 10.02
CA ASP A 25 -20.59 -11.29 11.11
C ASP A 25 -20.70 -12.78 10.85
N GLU A 26 -19.60 -13.46 10.62
CA GLU A 26 -19.53 -14.88 10.25
C GLU A 26 -20.20 -15.80 11.30
N ARG A 27 -20.20 -15.38 12.57
CA ARG A 27 -20.78 -16.15 13.67
C ARG A 27 -22.30 -16.01 13.76
N THR A 28 -22.84 -14.83 13.46
CA THR A 28 -24.28 -14.55 13.65
C THR A 28 -25.05 -14.48 12.34
N GLY A 29 -24.38 -14.35 11.21
CA GLY A 29 -25.00 -14.12 9.90
C GLY A 29 -25.63 -12.73 9.74
N GLU A 30 -25.44 -11.83 10.69
CA GLU A 30 -26.02 -10.50 10.68
C GLU A 30 -25.05 -9.45 10.12
N LEU A 31 -25.59 -8.51 9.35
CA LEU A 31 -24.81 -7.33 8.94
C LEU A 31 -24.53 -6.46 10.15
N ARG A 32 -23.27 -6.17 10.42
CA ARG A 32 -22.81 -5.39 11.58
C ARG A 32 -21.77 -4.34 11.18
N SER A 33 -21.71 -3.28 11.98
CA SER A 33 -20.62 -2.31 11.91
C SER A 33 -19.34 -2.89 12.50
N LEU A 34 -18.45 -3.36 11.65
CA LEU A 34 -17.17 -3.99 12.01
C LEU A 34 -16.06 -3.34 11.19
N PRO A 35 -14.82 -3.28 11.71
CA PRO A 35 -13.68 -2.82 10.91
C PRO A 35 -13.51 -3.62 9.62
N PRO A 36 -12.99 -2.99 8.54
CA PRO A 36 -12.59 -3.71 7.35
C PRO A 36 -11.67 -4.90 7.66
N VAL A 37 -11.88 -6.02 6.97
CA VAL A 37 -11.15 -7.28 7.24
C VAL A 37 -9.65 -7.15 7.01
N GLU A 38 -9.26 -6.29 6.08
CA GLU A 38 -7.88 -6.05 5.68
C GLU A 38 -7.03 -5.46 6.81
N LEU A 39 -7.65 -4.84 7.81
CA LEU A 39 -6.95 -4.32 8.98
C LEU A 39 -6.60 -5.40 10.01
N GLU A 40 -7.20 -6.60 9.92
CA GLU A 40 -6.99 -7.73 10.82
C GLU A 40 -7.12 -7.38 12.33
N VAL A 41 -8.02 -6.44 12.64
CA VAL A 41 -8.24 -5.92 14.00
C VAL A 41 -9.60 -6.33 14.56
N LYS A 42 -9.72 -6.35 15.89
CA LYS A 42 -10.91 -6.83 16.59
C LYS A 42 -12.00 -5.77 16.79
N ASN A 43 -11.62 -4.50 16.84
CA ASN A 43 -12.54 -3.41 17.16
C ASN A 43 -12.14 -2.10 16.46
N TRP A 44 -13.05 -1.12 16.50
CA TRP A 44 -12.88 0.17 15.85
C TRP A 44 -11.74 1.01 16.41
N ASP A 45 -11.45 0.92 17.71
CA ASP A 45 -10.34 1.68 18.30
C ASP A 45 -9.00 1.20 17.73
N GLN A 46 -8.81 -0.12 17.61
CA GLN A 46 -7.63 -0.69 16.96
C GLN A 46 -7.54 -0.31 15.48
N ALA A 47 -8.69 -0.24 14.78
CA ALA A 47 -8.71 0.19 13.39
C ALA A 47 -8.25 1.64 13.21
N TYR A 48 -8.65 2.55 14.11
CA TYR A 48 -8.15 3.92 14.09
C TYR A 48 -6.67 4.00 14.46
N ASP A 49 -6.24 3.24 15.46
CA ASP A 49 -4.85 3.22 15.93
C ASP A 49 -3.85 2.76 14.87
N ALA A 50 -4.30 1.90 13.95
CA ALA A 50 -3.47 1.45 12.84
C ALA A 50 -2.91 2.61 12.01
N PHE A 51 -3.64 3.73 11.91
CA PHE A 51 -3.27 4.90 11.13
C PHE A 51 -2.64 6.03 11.93
N PHE A 52 -2.58 5.91 13.26
CA PHE A 52 -2.16 7.02 14.12
C PHE A 52 -0.72 7.45 13.90
N LEU A 53 0.18 6.49 13.75
CA LEU A 53 1.61 6.79 13.61
C LEU A 53 1.90 7.71 12.41
N LYS A 54 1.24 7.46 11.28
CA LYS A 54 1.48 8.20 10.03
C LYS A 54 0.58 9.42 9.85
N LEU A 55 -0.63 9.39 10.38
CA LEU A 55 -1.63 10.44 10.15
C LEU A 55 -1.99 11.23 11.40
N GLY A 56 -1.37 10.95 12.55
CA GLY A 56 -1.65 11.63 13.82
C GLY A 56 -1.39 13.14 13.79
N ASN A 57 -0.37 13.58 13.07
CA ASN A 57 -0.03 14.99 12.84
C ASN A 57 -0.04 15.83 14.14
N GLY A 58 0.67 15.35 15.17
CA GLY A 58 0.78 16.03 16.47
C GLY A 58 -0.45 15.96 17.38
N ARG A 59 -1.53 15.27 16.96
CA ARG A 59 -2.71 15.02 17.81
C ARG A 59 -2.39 13.94 18.84
N ASP A 60 -3.02 14.02 20.00
CA ASP A 60 -3.09 12.87 20.90
C ASP A 60 -3.99 11.76 20.31
N LEU A 61 -3.82 10.53 20.80
CA LEU A 61 -4.50 9.36 20.27
C LEU A 61 -6.04 9.45 20.37
N ALA A 62 -6.57 9.99 21.46
CA ALA A 62 -8.01 10.12 21.68
C ALA A 62 -8.62 11.13 20.70
N THR A 63 -7.98 12.27 20.52
CA THR A 63 -8.37 13.29 19.53
C THR A 63 -8.29 12.75 18.10
N PHE A 64 -7.26 11.99 17.79
CA PHE A 64 -7.11 11.35 16.48
C PHE A 64 -8.24 10.36 16.19
N ARG A 65 -8.53 9.43 17.12
CA ARG A 65 -9.63 8.47 17.01
C ARG A 65 -10.97 9.15 16.76
N ASN A 66 -11.28 10.20 17.56
CA ASN A 66 -12.51 10.95 17.42
C ASN A 66 -12.60 11.66 16.06
N SER A 67 -11.50 12.27 15.61
CA SER A 67 -11.44 12.95 14.32
C SER A 67 -11.64 11.98 13.16
N LEU A 68 -11.01 10.80 13.22
CA LEU A 68 -11.12 9.79 12.16
C LEU A 68 -12.52 9.14 12.15
N ARG A 69 -13.09 8.87 13.33
CA ARG A 69 -14.48 8.43 13.47
C ARG A 69 -15.45 9.42 12.83
N ASN A 70 -15.34 10.71 13.19
CA ASN A 70 -16.21 11.75 12.63
C ASN A 70 -16.07 11.83 11.10
N THR A 71 -14.85 11.71 10.59
CA THR A 71 -14.62 11.71 9.14
C THR A 71 -15.27 10.51 8.47
N ARG A 72 -15.17 9.32 9.05
CA ARG A 72 -15.88 8.13 8.59
C ARG A 72 -17.41 8.36 8.59
N ASP A 73 -17.96 8.78 9.71
CA ASP A 73 -19.40 8.94 9.91
C ASP A 73 -20.01 10.00 8.98
N GLU A 74 -19.21 10.97 8.52
CA GLU A 74 -19.65 11.93 7.51
C GLU A 74 -19.86 11.30 6.13
N PHE A 75 -19.11 10.27 5.77
CA PHE A 75 -19.29 9.55 4.51
C PHE A 75 -20.46 8.56 4.55
N ASP A 76 -20.79 7.99 5.71
CA ASP A 76 -21.84 6.97 5.84
C ASP A 76 -23.16 7.38 5.19
N TYR A 77 -23.54 8.66 5.27
CA TYR A 77 -24.78 9.17 4.68
C TYR A 77 -24.77 9.27 3.16
N PHE A 78 -23.59 9.36 2.56
CA PHE A 78 -23.40 9.53 1.09
C PHE A 78 -23.05 8.22 0.38
N LEU A 79 -22.92 7.12 1.11
CA LEU A 79 -22.60 5.80 0.59
C LEU A 79 -23.85 4.91 0.66
N PRO A 80 -24.48 4.59 -0.48
CA PRO A 80 -25.72 3.80 -0.50
C PRO A 80 -25.53 2.37 0.01
N GLU A 81 -24.31 1.84 -0.03
CA GLU A 81 -23.95 0.53 0.51
C GLU A 81 -23.88 0.49 2.05
N VAL A 82 -23.78 1.64 2.73
CA VAL A 82 -23.74 1.73 4.20
C VAL A 82 -25.16 1.86 4.74
N THR A 83 -25.66 0.81 5.38
CA THR A 83 -27.08 0.71 5.75
C THR A 83 -27.35 0.61 7.26
N LYS A 84 -26.38 0.14 8.04
CA LYS A 84 -26.52 -0.03 9.51
C LYS A 84 -26.06 1.18 10.30
N ARG A 85 -25.07 1.88 9.79
CA ARG A 85 -24.65 3.14 10.40
C ARG A 85 -25.46 4.30 9.86
N VAL A 86 -26.02 5.06 10.76
CA VAL A 86 -26.69 6.32 10.41
C VAL A 86 -25.67 7.43 10.62
N GLY A 87 -24.95 7.77 9.58
CA GLY A 87 -24.01 8.89 9.62
C GLY A 87 -24.66 10.24 9.86
N HIS A 88 -23.85 11.28 9.96
CA HIS A 88 -24.36 12.64 10.15
C HIS A 88 -25.15 13.09 8.90
N LYS A 89 -26.46 13.34 9.08
CA LYS A 89 -27.30 13.91 8.02
C LYS A 89 -26.80 15.30 7.66
N LYS A 90 -26.03 15.39 6.57
CA LYS A 90 -25.56 16.64 6.00
C LYS A 90 -26.20 16.88 4.64
N LYS A 91 -26.46 18.15 4.29
CA LYS A 91 -26.97 18.48 2.96
C LYS A 91 -25.91 18.29 1.87
N SER A 92 -24.61 18.43 2.20
CA SER A 92 -23.48 18.27 1.30
C SER A 92 -22.22 17.95 2.09
N LEU A 93 -21.27 17.30 1.43
CA LEU A 93 -19.91 17.14 1.94
C LEU A 93 -19.11 18.44 1.75
N PRO A 94 -18.14 18.75 2.64
CA PRO A 94 -17.12 19.76 2.38
C PRO A 94 -16.35 19.48 1.06
N PRO A 95 -15.87 20.50 0.34
CA PRO A 95 -15.28 20.30 -0.99
C PRO A 95 -14.18 19.23 -1.08
N LEU A 96 -13.30 19.16 -0.10
CA LEU A 96 -12.23 18.16 -0.08
C LEU A 96 -12.77 16.73 0.11
N ARG A 97 -13.80 16.53 0.94
CA ARG A 97 -14.47 15.24 1.11
C ARG A 97 -15.26 14.83 -0.11
N GLU A 98 -15.94 15.78 -0.74
CA GLU A 98 -16.64 15.58 -2.01
C GLU A 98 -15.66 15.11 -3.09
N SER A 99 -14.49 15.75 -3.21
CA SER A 99 -13.47 15.35 -4.18
C SER A 99 -12.93 13.94 -3.93
N ILE A 100 -12.79 13.51 -2.66
CA ILE A 100 -12.39 12.15 -2.29
C ILE A 100 -13.49 11.14 -2.64
N LEU A 101 -14.75 11.45 -2.33
CA LEU A 101 -15.89 10.61 -2.70
C LEU A 101 -15.92 10.38 -4.22
N GLN A 102 -15.81 11.42 -5.02
CA GLN A 102 -15.79 11.33 -6.48
C GLN A 102 -14.60 10.54 -7.01
N GLN A 103 -13.40 10.82 -6.47
CA GLN A 103 -12.16 10.14 -6.87
C GLN A 103 -12.22 8.63 -6.68
N PHE A 104 -12.76 8.17 -5.54
CA PHE A 104 -12.75 6.76 -5.17
C PHE A 104 -14.09 6.05 -5.38
N SER A 105 -15.12 6.73 -5.90
CA SER A 105 -16.46 6.13 -6.11
C SER A 105 -16.43 4.88 -6.99
N THR A 106 -15.59 4.86 -8.02
CA THR A 106 -15.43 3.74 -8.96
C THR A 106 -14.23 2.85 -8.65
N THR A 107 -13.45 3.19 -7.61
CA THR A 107 -12.27 2.41 -7.24
C THR A 107 -12.69 1.10 -6.58
N ILE A 108 -12.14 -0.01 -7.06
CA ILE A 108 -12.38 -1.32 -6.46
C ILE A 108 -11.71 -1.41 -5.08
N ARG A 109 -12.19 -2.36 -4.26
CA ARG A 109 -11.78 -2.53 -2.87
C ARG A 109 -10.29 -2.70 -2.70
N ASP A 110 -9.68 -3.58 -3.49
CA ASP A 110 -8.26 -3.90 -3.40
C ASP A 110 -7.35 -2.70 -3.74
N ASP A 111 -7.74 -1.91 -4.74
CA ASP A 111 -6.99 -0.71 -5.12
C ASP A 111 -7.08 0.39 -4.06
N LEU A 112 -8.26 0.55 -3.47
CA LEU A 112 -8.42 1.50 -2.37
C LEU A 112 -7.68 1.03 -1.11
N TRP A 113 -7.69 -0.28 -0.82
CA TRP A 113 -6.89 -0.84 0.25
C TRP A 113 -5.39 -0.65 0.01
N ALA A 114 -4.90 -0.95 -1.19
CA ALA A 114 -3.51 -0.72 -1.56
C ALA A 114 -3.07 0.75 -1.34
N TYR A 115 -3.99 1.71 -1.56
CA TYR A 115 -3.73 3.12 -1.27
C TYR A 115 -3.69 3.41 0.24
N VAL A 116 -4.68 2.98 1.02
CA VAL A 116 -4.78 3.33 2.44
C VAL A 116 -3.87 2.51 3.34
N SER A 117 -3.49 1.28 2.95
CA SER A 117 -2.55 0.43 3.69
C SER A 117 -1.17 1.07 3.86
N GLY A 118 -0.76 1.93 2.92
CA GLY A 118 0.45 2.72 3.04
C GLY A 118 0.52 3.63 4.27
N PHE A 119 -0.61 3.84 4.96
CA PHE A 119 -0.69 4.65 6.18
C PHE A 119 -0.85 3.81 7.45
N THR A 120 -0.82 2.48 7.38
CA THR A 120 -0.82 1.59 8.56
C THR A 120 0.58 1.36 9.10
N LYS A 121 0.67 0.92 10.37
CA LYS A 121 1.96 0.59 11.00
C LYS A 121 2.67 -0.59 10.32
N GLU A 122 1.92 -1.58 9.87
CA GLU A 122 2.47 -2.81 9.31
C GLU A 122 3.16 -2.57 7.97
N PHE A 123 2.62 -1.65 7.18
CA PHE A 123 3.25 -1.28 5.91
C PHE A 123 4.64 -0.65 6.07
N GLU A 124 4.90 -0.01 7.23
CA GLU A 124 6.20 0.59 7.52
C GLU A 124 7.28 -0.47 7.77
N ILE A 125 6.95 -1.57 8.43
CA ILE A 125 7.90 -2.66 8.70
C ILE A 125 8.25 -3.39 7.41
N GLN A 126 7.26 -3.68 6.56
CA GLN A 126 7.49 -4.31 5.27
C GLN A 126 8.24 -3.41 4.29
N SER A 127 7.96 -2.09 4.29
CA SER A 127 8.68 -1.15 3.43
C SER A 127 10.12 -0.92 3.90
N ILE A 128 10.38 -0.87 5.21
CA ILE A 128 11.74 -0.75 5.77
C ILE A 128 12.56 -2.01 5.47
N GLN A 129 11.99 -3.21 5.62
CA GLN A 129 12.68 -4.45 5.29
C GLN A 129 12.99 -4.52 3.78
N PHE A 130 12.06 -4.08 2.96
CA PHE A 130 12.22 -4.03 1.51
C PHE A 130 13.25 -2.98 1.05
N ASP A 131 13.28 -1.82 1.73
CA ASP A 131 14.27 -0.77 1.46
C ASP A 131 15.66 -1.17 1.97
N LEU A 132 15.77 -1.95 3.06
CA LEU A 132 17.02 -2.52 3.54
C LEU A 132 17.55 -3.57 2.57
N ASP A 133 16.70 -4.48 2.09
CA ASP A 133 17.08 -5.50 1.11
C ASP A 133 17.50 -4.84 -0.24
N ALA A 134 16.83 -3.76 -0.65
CA ALA A 134 17.20 -2.97 -1.82
C ALA A 134 18.47 -2.12 -1.61
N MET A 135 18.75 -1.68 -0.40
CA MET A 135 19.97 -0.93 -0.05
C MET A 135 21.19 -1.85 0.08
N GLU A 136 21.02 -3.11 0.50
CA GLU A 136 22.09 -4.11 0.47
C GLU A 136 22.48 -4.48 -0.97
N GLU A 137 21.53 -4.45 -1.93
CA GLU A 137 21.82 -4.63 -3.35
C GLU A 137 22.40 -3.36 -4.04
N ALA A 138 22.19 -2.16 -3.46
CA ALA A 138 22.59 -0.88 -4.05
C ALA A 138 23.91 -0.31 -3.50
N ASN A 139 24.54 -0.95 -2.51
CA ASN A 139 25.78 -0.47 -1.92
C ASN A 139 27.02 -0.89 -2.75
N THR A 140 27.15 -0.30 -3.92
CA THR A 140 28.44 -0.09 -4.57
C THR A 140 28.45 1.22 -5.32
N ASP A 141 29.17 2.18 -4.72
CA ASP A 141 29.85 3.33 -5.31
C ASP A 141 29.10 4.27 -6.26
N SER A 142 28.95 5.50 -5.84
CA SER A 142 29.83 6.61 -6.25
C SER A 142 29.31 7.96 -5.79
N GLU A 143 30.21 8.83 -5.35
CA GLU A 143 29.98 10.26 -5.09
C GLU A 143 29.44 10.93 -6.36
N VAL A 144 28.15 11.23 -6.37
CA VAL A 144 27.59 12.28 -7.20
C VAL A 144 26.71 13.13 -6.29
N THR A 145 27.22 14.27 -5.88
CA THR A 145 26.46 15.29 -5.18
C THR A 145 25.49 15.95 -6.15
N ALA A 146 24.26 15.48 -6.19
CA ALA A 146 23.15 16.20 -6.76
C ALA A 146 22.09 16.36 -5.65
N ALA A 147 21.68 17.60 -5.37
CA ALA A 147 20.59 17.90 -4.45
C ALA A 147 19.26 17.45 -5.06
N GLU A 148 18.94 16.18 -4.92
CA GLU A 148 17.66 15.59 -5.28
C GLU A 148 16.95 15.13 -4.01
N GLY A 149 16.15 16.00 -3.41
CA GLY A 149 15.51 15.78 -2.13
C GLY A 149 14.02 16.03 -2.14
N ARG A 150 13.27 15.45 -3.07
CA ARG A 150 11.82 15.37 -2.93
C ARG A 150 11.42 13.90 -2.76
N GLU A 151 11.00 13.53 -1.56
CA GLU A 151 10.27 12.28 -1.34
C GLU A 151 9.06 12.22 -2.26
N ARG A 152 9.10 11.33 -3.23
CA ARG A 152 7.94 10.92 -4.03
C ARG A 152 7.54 9.54 -3.58
N LEU A 153 6.44 9.43 -2.87
CA LEU A 153 5.79 8.14 -2.60
C LEU A 153 5.15 7.64 -3.89
N PHE A 154 5.74 6.61 -4.46
CA PHE A 154 5.13 5.87 -5.56
C PHE A 154 4.46 4.62 -5.00
N ILE A 155 3.13 4.53 -5.11
CA ILE A 155 2.41 3.29 -4.88
C ILE A 155 2.52 2.49 -6.16
N SER A 156 3.44 1.53 -6.21
CA SER A 156 3.53 0.58 -7.32
C SER A 156 3.03 -0.79 -6.85
N ARG A 157 2.12 -1.39 -7.61
CA ARG A 157 1.83 -2.82 -7.46
C ARG A 157 3.07 -3.59 -7.88
N ARG A 158 3.76 -4.20 -6.91
CA ARG A 158 4.82 -5.16 -7.19
C ARG A 158 4.24 -6.55 -7.01
N ARG A 159 4.37 -7.37 -8.03
CA ARG A 159 4.10 -8.80 -7.91
C ARG A 159 5.25 -9.45 -7.16
N GLU A 160 4.93 -10.39 -6.29
CA GLU A 160 5.90 -11.17 -5.55
C GLU A 160 6.86 -11.88 -6.52
N ARG A 161 8.15 -11.83 -6.19
CA ARG A 161 9.20 -12.54 -6.92
C ARG A 161 9.85 -13.51 -5.95
N ASP A 162 9.74 -14.80 -6.23
CA ASP A 162 10.39 -15.83 -5.40
C ASP A 162 11.92 -15.83 -5.65
N PRO A 163 12.75 -15.48 -4.66
CA PRO A 163 14.21 -15.45 -4.81
C PRO A 163 14.80 -16.82 -5.21
N ARG A 164 14.10 -17.90 -4.87
CA ARG A 164 14.53 -19.27 -5.21
C ARG A 164 14.47 -19.49 -6.72
N LEU A 165 13.54 -18.87 -7.43
CA LEU A 165 13.44 -18.95 -8.88
C LEU A 165 14.64 -18.29 -9.55
N ARG A 166 15.14 -17.15 -9.04
CA ARG A 166 16.35 -16.51 -9.53
C ARG A 166 17.57 -17.44 -9.39
N LYS A 167 17.75 -18.03 -8.20
CA LYS A 167 18.86 -18.97 -7.95
C LYS A 167 18.80 -20.17 -8.89
N LYS A 168 17.62 -20.79 -9.02
CA LYS A 168 17.40 -21.93 -9.89
C LYS A 168 17.62 -21.57 -11.38
N ALA A 169 17.21 -20.40 -11.83
CA ALA A 169 17.45 -19.93 -13.18
C ALA A 169 18.95 -19.76 -13.48
N ILE A 170 19.74 -19.24 -12.54
CA ILE A 170 21.18 -19.12 -12.66
C ILE A 170 21.85 -20.51 -12.69
N GLU A 171 21.41 -21.45 -11.85
CA GLU A 171 21.90 -22.82 -11.85
C GLU A 171 21.66 -23.53 -13.20
N ILE A 172 20.49 -23.32 -13.81
CA ILE A 172 20.12 -23.97 -15.07
C ILE A 172 20.76 -23.29 -16.27
N HIS A 173 20.77 -21.95 -16.31
CA HIS A 173 21.10 -21.16 -17.49
C HIS A 173 22.49 -20.52 -17.44
N GLY A 174 23.11 -20.50 -16.26
CA GLY A 174 24.41 -19.84 -16.02
C GLY A 174 24.31 -18.32 -16.05
N VAL A 175 25.48 -17.67 -16.06
CA VAL A 175 25.64 -16.21 -15.97
C VAL A 175 25.97 -15.53 -17.31
N ASN A 176 25.78 -16.22 -18.43
CA ASN A 176 25.89 -15.61 -19.75
C ASN A 176 24.50 -15.18 -20.27
N CYS A 177 24.36 -13.95 -20.71
CA CYS A 177 23.12 -13.45 -21.29
C CYS A 177 22.69 -14.33 -22.49
N LYS A 178 21.48 -14.87 -22.45
CA LYS A 178 20.94 -15.72 -23.50
C LYS A 178 20.59 -14.95 -24.78
N ALA A 179 20.40 -13.64 -24.68
CA ALA A 179 20.08 -12.80 -25.83
C ALA A 179 21.30 -12.33 -26.60
N CYS A 180 22.40 -11.97 -25.91
CA CYS A 180 23.58 -11.37 -26.55
C CYS A 180 24.94 -11.99 -26.17
N GLY A 181 24.94 -13.00 -25.29
CA GLY A 181 26.15 -13.66 -24.80
C GLY A 181 26.98 -12.85 -23.80
N PHE A 182 26.52 -11.66 -23.39
CA PHE A 182 27.24 -10.81 -22.44
C PHE A 182 27.45 -11.54 -21.12
N ASN A 183 28.62 -11.29 -20.49
CA ASN A 183 28.96 -11.85 -19.19
C ASN A 183 29.60 -10.78 -18.33
N PHE A 184 28.98 -10.50 -17.19
CA PHE A 184 29.43 -9.45 -16.26
C PHE A 184 30.83 -9.74 -15.70
N GLY A 185 31.13 -10.97 -15.33
CA GLY A 185 32.46 -11.35 -14.83
C GLY A 185 33.55 -11.12 -15.84
N LYS A 186 33.30 -11.37 -17.15
CA LYS A 186 34.28 -11.09 -18.22
C LYS A 186 34.47 -9.60 -18.45
N SER A 187 33.42 -8.79 -18.29
CA SER A 187 33.47 -7.36 -18.57
C SER A 187 33.95 -6.51 -17.40
N TYR A 188 33.63 -6.94 -16.16
CA TYR A 188 33.88 -6.17 -14.94
C TYR A 188 34.77 -6.91 -13.92
N GLY A 189 35.34 -8.07 -14.30
CA GLY A 189 36.22 -8.85 -13.43
C GLY A 189 35.47 -9.39 -12.19
N GLU A 190 36.13 -9.38 -11.03
CA GLU A 190 35.63 -9.92 -9.78
C GLU A 190 34.29 -9.26 -9.34
N TRP A 191 34.09 -8.00 -9.68
CA TRP A 191 32.87 -7.24 -9.39
C TRP A 191 31.61 -7.77 -10.09
N GLY A 192 31.79 -8.35 -11.25
CA GLY A 192 30.71 -8.93 -12.05
C GLY A 192 30.60 -10.45 -11.94
N GLU A 193 31.42 -11.09 -11.10
CA GLU A 193 31.44 -12.54 -11.01
C GLU A 193 30.13 -13.07 -10.42
N GLY A 194 29.52 -14.03 -11.11
CA GLY A 194 28.23 -14.61 -10.68
C GLY A 194 27.01 -13.72 -10.90
N PHE A 195 27.18 -12.50 -11.39
CA PHE A 195 26.04 -11.59 -11.62
C PHE A 195 25.41 -11.81 -12.99
N ILE A 196 24.08 -11.79 -13.02
CA ILE A 196 23.24 -11.72 -14.23
C ILE A 196 21.84 -11.23 -13.85
N GLU A 197 21.22 -10.42 -14.69
CA GLU A 197 19.80 -10.10 -14.56
C GLU A 197 18.93 -11.22 -15.13
N ILE A 198 17.92 -11.63 -14.38
CA ILE A 198 16.93 -12.63 -14.78
C ILE A 198 15.63 -11.93 -15.13
N HIS A 199 15.19 -12.11 -16.35
CA HIS A 199 13.91 -11.61 -16.84
C HIS A 199 12.94 -12.76 -17.09
N HIS A 200 11.66 -12.52 -16.80
CA HIS A 200 10.60 -13.46 -17.14
C HIS A 200 10.34 -13.42 -18.64
N ALA A 201 10.30 -14.57 -19.30
CA ALA A 201 9.98 -14.67 -20.73
C ALA A 201 8.57 -14.14 -21.03
N LYS A 202 7.62 -14.39 -20.11
CA LYS A 202 6.30 -13.76 -20.08
C LYS A 202 6.32 -12.65 -19.05
N PRO A 203 5.95 -11.39 -19.38
CA PRO A 203 5.97 -10.31 -18.41
C PRO A 203 5.13 -10.64 -17.16
N ILE A 204 5.71 -10.54 -15.98
CA ILE A 204 5.06 -10.89 -14.72
C ILE A 204 3.76 -10.08 -14.47
N ALA A 205 3.66 -8.89 -15.07
CA ALA A 205 2.45 -8.06 -15.03
C ALA A 205 1.24 -8.71 -15.71
N THR A 206 1.46 -9.70 -16.59
CA THR A 206 0.41 -10.41 -17.34
C THR A 206 -0.02 -11.72 -16.69
N TYR A 207 0.57 -12.08 -15.55
CA TYR A 207 0.18 -13.29 -14.81
C TYR A 207 -1.21 -13.10 -14.20
N SER A 208 -1.93 -14.20 -13.99
CA SER A 208 -3.20 -14.19 -13.27
C SER A 208 -3.01 -13.75 -11.82
N SER A 209 -4.10 -13.41 -11.13
CA SER A 209 -4.07 -13.06 -9.69
C SER A 209 -3.63 -14.22 -8.81
N GLU A 210 -3.80 -15.46 -9.28
CA GLU A 210 -3.39 -16.69 -8.58
C GLU A 210 -1.94 -17.10 -8.86
N GLY A 211 -1.24 -16.35 -9.75
CA GLY A 211 0.08 -16.71 -10.23
C GLY A 211 0.04 -17.72 -11.37
N ASP A 212 1.03 -17.66 -12.26
CA ASP A 212 1.26 -18.66 -13.31
C ASP A 212 2.59 -19.38 -12.98
N GLU A 213 2.67 -20.69 -13.23
CA GLU A 213 3.91 -21.49 -13.14
C GLU A 213 4.84 -21.25 -14.33
#